data_a6faaaae7013ee0f2572af3dd07f9ee3
#
_entry.id   a6faaaae7013ee0f2572af3dd07f9ee3
#
_cell.length_a   1.000
_cell.length_b   1.000
_cell.length_c   1.000
_cell.angle_alpha   90.00
_cell.angle_beta   90.00
_cell.angle_gamma   90.00
#
_symmetry.space_group_name_H-M   'P 1'
#
loop_
_entity.id
_entity.type
_entity.pdbx_description
1 polymer ?
#
loop_
_entity_poly.entity_id
_entity_poly.type
_entity_poly.pdbx_seq_one_letter_code
_entity_poly.pdbx_strand_id
1 'polypeptide(L)'
;LDGIVGAEGMVIHAALGRAFVAAWDRRAGAAGRLEAGAIWGYDLEAGAAPRNLTPELSFPFHPHGLGLLAQDAGGILMVVNHRPRGDTIEVFTITEAGLKHSGTVSGDLLKSVNDVVPVAPDRFYASLDHGAPKGFQRMLEDYLRLPLSGVVYYDGAQLRPVADGIAYANGINLSPDGGKVYVAATTGRRLHVFDREPFEGGLTPRKEIFLGTGVDNIDVDGAGNLWIAAHPKLLSFVAH
;
A
#
# COMPACT_ATOMS: atom_id res chain seq x y z
N LEU A 1 -12.37 4.20 15.28
CA LEU A 1 -11.13 3.97 16.08
C LEU A 1 -10.70 5.32 16.64
N ASP A 2 -11.16 5.65 17.85
CA ASP A 2 -10.77 6.90 18.51
C ASP A 2 -9.28 6.85 18.89
N GLY A 3 -8.56 7.97 18.64
CA GLY A 3 -7.14 8.11 19.02
C GLY A 3 -6.10 7.68 17.98
N ILE A 4 -6.50 7.11 16.84
CA ILE A 4 -5.58 6.82 15.73
C ILE A 4 -5.68 7.95 14.70
N VAL A 5 -4.65 8.82 14.67
CA VAL A 5 -4.60 9.96 13.75
C VAL A 5 -3.90 9.57 12.46
N GLY A 6 -4.49 9.91 11.31
CA GLY A 6 -3.91 9.68 9.99
C GLY A 6 -3.87 8.20 9.60
N ALA A 7 -4.89 7.41 10.01
CA ALA A 7 -5.08 6.04 9.53
C ALA A 7 -5.28 6.05 8.01
N GLU A 8 -4.60 5.15 7.31
CA GLU A 8 -4.63 5.08 5.84
C GLU A 8 -4.73 3.63 5.34
N GLY A 9 -3.69 2.83 5.44
CA GLY A 9 -3.72 1.42 5.07
C GLY A 9 -4.28 0.53 6.19
N MET A 10 -5.09 -0.46 5.82
CA MET A 10 -5.60 -1.46 6.75
C MET A 10 -5.64 -2.85 6.09
N VAL A 11 -5.22 -3.86 6.83
CA VAL A 11 -5.36 -5.27 6.44
C VAL A 11 -5.89 -6.10 7.61
N ILE A 12 -6.63 -7.16 7.30
CA ILE A 12 -7.23 -8.05 8.29
C ILE A 12 -6.59 -9.43 8.24
N HIS A 13 -6.03 -9.86 9.35
CA HIS A 13 -5.58 -11.24 9.54
C HIS A 13 -6.72 -12.06 10.14
N ALA A 14 -7.47 -12.75 9.28
CA ALA A 14 -8.71 -13.44 9.68
C ALA A 14 -8.48 -14.51 10.77
N ALA A 15 -7.42 -15.32 10.64
CA ALA A 15 -7.12 -16.39 11.61
C ALA A 15 -6.74 -15.85 13.01
N LEU A 16 -6.19 -14.63 13.08
CA LEU A 16 -5.91 -13.95 14.36
C LEU A 16 -7.10 -13.09 14.85
N GLY A 17 -8.15 -12.91 14.06
CA GLY A 17 -9.23 -11.96 14.37
C GLY A 17 -8.70 -10.53 14.57
N ARG A 18 -7.66 -10.11 13.84
CA ARG A 18 -6.95 -8.85 14.08
C ARG A 18 -6.82 -8.03 12.82
N ALA A 19 -7.13 -6.74 12.93
CA ALA A 19 -6.79 -5.73 11.93
C ALA A 19 -5.44 -5.07 12.28
N PHE A 20 -4.62 -4.83 11.24
CA PHE A 20 -3.43 -3.99 11.30
C PHE A 20 -3.72 -2.69 10.56
N VAL A 21 -3.43 -1.56 11.18
CA VAL A 21 -3.73 -0.23 10.64
C VAL A 21 -2.46 0.61 10.62
N ALA A 22 -2.06 1.06 9.44
CA ALA A 22 -0.99 2.05 9.30
C ALA A 22 -1.53 3.44 9.64
N ALA A 23 -0.85 4.17 10.49
CA ALA A 23 -1.24 5.52 10.86
C ALA A 23 -0.05 6.45 11.02
N TRP A 24 -0.14 7.60 10.35
CA TRP A 24 0.82 8.69 10.46
C TRP A 24 0.13 10.03 10.24
N ASP A 25 0.34 10.99 11.14
CA ASP A 25 -0.18 12.35 10.98
C ASP A 25 0.60 13.12 9.90
N ARG A 26 0.18 12.95 8.64
CA ARG A 26 0.78 13.64 7.48
C ARG A 26 0.65 15.14 7.55
N ARG A 27 -0.40 15.67 8.23
CA ARG A 27 -0.59 17.12 8.38
C ARG A 27 0.42 17.68 9.38
N ALA A 28 0.71 16.96 10.47
CA ALA A 28 1.80 17.30 11.37
C ALA A 28 3.15 17.25 10.66
N GLY A 29 3.38 16.22 9.85
CA GLY A 29 4.59 16.08 9.02
C GLY A 29 4.75 17.22 8.01
N ALA A 30 3.72 17.61 7.30
CA ALA A 30 3.71 18.75 6.38
C ALA A 30 3.97 20.09 7.12
N ALA A 31 3.57 20.20 8.37
CA ALA A 31 3.84 21.35 9.24
C ALA A 31 5.24 21.29 9.90
N GLY A 32 6.11 20.34 9.50
CA GLY A 32 7.48 20.19 10.01
C GLY A 32 7.58 19.50 11.37
N ARG A 33 6.49 18.97 11.92
CA ARG A 33 6.51 18.13 13.11
C ARG A 33 6.73 16.67 12.71
N LEU A 34 7.94 16.20 12.88
CA LEU A 34 8.35 14.82 12.55
C LEU A 34 7.94 13.85 13.66
N GLU A 35 6.65 13.62 13.81
CA GLU A 35 6.16 12.57 14.69
C GLU A 35 6.22 11.23 13.97
N ALA A 36 6.72 10.19 14.65
CA ALA A 36 6.74 8.86 14.11
C ALA A 36 5.31 8.32 13.98
N GLY A 37 5.01 7.69 12.85
CA GLY A 37 3.79 6.89 12.70
C GLY A 37 3.90 5.55 13.41
N ALA A 38 2.85 4.75 13.34
CA ALA A 38 2.80 3.44 13.95
C ALA A 38 1.92 2.46 13.16
N ILE A 39 2.15 1.17 13.37
CA ILE A 39 1.17 0.14 13.07
C ILE A 39 0.37 -0.14 14.33
N TRP A 40 -0.94 0.00 14.21
CA TRP A 40 -1.88 -0.30 15.28
C TRP A 40 -2.54 -1.65 15.05
N GLY A 41 -2.62 -2.46 16.11
CA GLY A 41 -3.39 -3.71 16.13
C GLY A 41 -4.73 -3.49 16.80
N TYR A 42 -5.79 -3.97 16.17
CA TYR A 42 -7.14 -3.96 16.70
C TYR A 42 -7.72 -5.37 16.68
N ASP A 43 -8.05 -5.92 17.85
CA ASP A 43 -8.66 -7.25 17.97
C ASP A 43 -10.16 -7.13 17.70
N LEU A 44 -10.64 -7.79 16.63
CA LEU A 44 -12.00 -7.60 16.09
C LEU A 44 -13.08 -8.14 17.03
N GLU A 45 -12.79 -9.20 17.79
CA GLU A 45 -13.77 -9.84 18.68
C GLU A 45 -13.78 -9.24 20.09
N ALA A 46 -12.66 -8.76 20.57
CA ALA A 46 -12.51 -8.34 21.98
C ALA A 46 -13.07 -6.97 22.29
N GLY A 47 -13.36 -6.13 21.28
CA GLY A 47 -13.76 -4.74 21.48
C GLY A 47 -12.72 -3.91 22.27
N ALA A 48 -11.49 -4.40 22.37
CA ALA A 48 -10.40 -3.76 23.09
C ALA A 48 -9.91 -2.50 22.39
N ALA A 49 -9.31 -1.59 23.13
CA ALA A 49 -8.67 -0.41 22.55
C ALA A 49 -7.52 -0.84 21.60
N PRO A 50 -7.30 -0.12 20.50
CA PRO A 50 -6.19 -0.41 19.59
C PRO A 50 -4.85 -0.27 20.32
N ARG A 51 -3.90 -1.14 19.97
CA ARG A 51 -2.57 -1.18 20.56
C ARG A 51 -1.51 -0.82 19.53
N ASN A 52 -0.58 0.08 19.89
CA ASN A 52 0.61 0.33 19.07
C ASN A 52 1.49 -0.92 19.05
N LEU A 53 1.74 -1.48 17.86
CA LEU A 53 2.55 -2.68 17.64
C LEU A 53 3.99 -2.37 17.23
N THR A 54 4.33 -1.09 17.03
CA THR A 54 5.65 -0.62 16.61
C THR A 54 6.16 0.53 17.48
N PRO A 55 6.13 0.40 18.84
CA PRO A 55 6.44 1.52 19.74
C PRO A 55 7.93 1.93 19.72
N GLU A 56 8.83 1.02 19.33
CA GLU A 56 10.28 1.23 19.44
C GLU A 56 11.01 0.82 18.16
N LEU A 57 10.86 1.62 17.10
CA LEU A 57 11.65 1.45 15.88
C LEU A 57 12.86 2.38 15.90
N SER A 58 14.05 1.88 15.52
CA SER A 58 15.30 2.62 15.50
C SER A 58 15.49 3.52 14.27
N PHE A 59 14.45 3.70 13.46
CA PHE A 59 14.47 4.47 12.22
C PHE A 59 13.20 5.31 12.08
N PRO A 60 13.21 6.39 11.26
CA PRO A 60 12.02 7.17 10.95
C PRO A 60 10.95 6.28 10.31
N PHE A 61 9.75 6.29 10.87
CA PHE A 61 8.67 5.44 10.44
C PHE A 61 7.42 6.25 10.14
N HIS A 62 7.10 6.34 8.84
CA HIS A 62 5.95 7.05 8.31
C HIS A 62 5.14 6.07 7.44
N PRO A 63 4.40 5.13 8.07
CA PRO A 63 3.72 4.06 7.36
C PRO A 63 2.57 4.58 6.51
N HIS A 64 2.34 3.90 5.37
CA HIS A 64 1.29 4.19 4.41
C HIS A 64 0.55 2.89 4.04
N GLY A 65 0.71 2.36 2.82
CA GLY A 65 0.10 1.12 2.38
C GLY A 65 0.61 -0.11 3.14
N LEU A 66 -0.24 -1.10 3.28
CA LEU A 66 0.01 -2.37 3.97
C LEU A 66 -0.31 -3.56 3.10
N GLY A 67 0.59 -4.53 3.06
CA GLY A 67 0.34 -5.84 2.46
C GLY A 67 0.53 -6.96 3.47
N LEU A 68 -0.41 -7.90 3.51
CA LEU A 68 -0.39 -9.04 4.41
C LEU A 68 -0.22 -10.36 3.65
N LEU A 69 0.78 -11.14 4.01
CA LEU A 69 0.89 -12.55 3.68
C LEU A 69 0.58 -13.37 4.94
N ALA A 70 -0.69 -13.72 5.10
CA ALA A 70 -1.15 -14.46 6.27
C ALA A 70 -0.72 -15.93 6.22
N GLN A 71 -0.30 -16.47 7.38
CA GLN A 71 0.05 -17.88 7.58
C GLN A 71 -0.47 -18.30 8.95
N ASP A 72 -1.52 -19.10 9.01
CA ASP A 72 -2.14 -19.52 10.27
C ASP A 72 -2.22 -18.41 11.32
N ALA A 73 -1.49 -18.57 12.45
CA ALA A 73 -1.41 -17.57 13.53
C ALA A 73 -0.23 -16.58 13.37
N GLY A 74 0.41 -16.52 12.22
CA GLY A 74 1.55 -15.67 11.94
C GLY A 74 1.55 -15.14 10.51
N GLY A 75 2.72 -14.80 9.99
CA GLY A 75 2.88 -14.33 8.60
C GLY A 75 3.81 -13.15 8.48
N ILE A 76 3.71 -12.48 7.34
CA ILE A 76 4.52 -11.32 6.99
C ILE A 76 3.59 -10.14 6.75
N LEU A 77 3.90 -9.01 7.39
CA LEU A 77 3.31 -7.70 7.09
C LEU A 77 4.37 -6.86 6.39
N MET A 78 4.08 -6.42 5.18
CA MET A 78 4.90 -5.46 4.44
C MET A 78 4.27 -4.08 4.54
N VAL A 79 5.10 -3.06 4.74
CA VAL A 79 4.65 -1.70 5.03
C VAL A 79 5.42 -0.72 4.17
N VAL A 80 4.72 0.09 3.42
CA VAL A 80 5.30 1.26 2.76
C VAL A 80 5.74 2.27 3.83
N ASN A 81 6.98 2.70 3.81
CA ASN A 81 7.52 3.68 4.73
C ASN A 81 8.11 4.87 3.98
N HIS A 82 7.51 6.04 4.12
CA HIS A 82 8.00 7.27 3.50
C HIS A 82 9.16 7.86 4.30
N ARG A 83 10.36 7.81 3.73
CA ARG A 83 11.58 8.36 4.32
C ARG A 83 12.06 9.59 3.55
N PRO A 84 12.80 10.51 4.18
CA PRO A 84 13.30 11.71 3.49
C PRO A 84 14.21 11.43 2.29
N ARG A 85 14.89 10.26 2.28
CA ARG A 85 15.85 9.88 1.22
C ARG A 85 15.25 8.93 0.16
N GLY A 86 13.99 8.62 0.22
CA GLY A 86 13.29 7.67 -0.67
C GLY A 86 12.46 6.68 0.14
N ASP A 87 11.42 6.16 -0.48
CA ASP A 87 10.52 5.22 0.17
C ASP A 87 11.19 3.86 0.35
N THR A 88 10.74 3.12 1.35
CA THR A 88 11.19 1.75 1.64
C THR A 88 10.00 0.85 1.88
N ILE A 89 10.19 -0.45 1.70
CA ILE A 89 9.25 -1.45 2.19
C ILE A 89 9.86 -2.08 3.43
N GLU A 90 9.20 -1.88 4.56
CA GLU A 90 9.58 -2.51 5.83
C GLU A 90 8.87 -3.86 5.94
N VAL A 91 9.62 -4.88 6.30
CA VAL A 91 9.11 -6.25 6.45
C VAL A 91 9.03 -6.59 7.92
N PHE A 92 7.86 -6.98 8.37
CA PHE A 92 7.63 -7.42 9.74
C PHE A 92 7.15 -8.87 9.76
N THR A 93 7.70 -9.66 10.67
CA THR A 93 7.14 -10.97 11.03
C THR A 93 6.06 -10.77 12.07
N ILE A 94 4.87 -11.33 11.82
CA ILE A 94 3.76 -11.35 12.78
C ILE A 94 4.03 -12.46 13.79
N THR A 95 3.97 -12.12 15.08
CA THR A 95 4.14 -13.04 16.21
C THR A 95 2.97 -12.89 17.17
N GLU A 96 2.81 -13.82 18.11
CA GLU A 96 1.82 -13.69 19.19
C GLU A 96 1.99 -12.40 19.99
N ALA A 97 3.24 -11.98 20.22
CA ALA A 97 3.57 -10.76 20.96
C ALA A 97 3.29 -9.46 20.15
N GLY A 98 3.16 -9.53 18.83
CA GLY A 98 2.96 -8.39 17.95
C GLY A 98 3.81 -8.46 16.68
N LEU A 99 4.39 -7.33 16.29
CA LEU A 99 5.21 -7.21 15.08
C LEU A 99 6.71 -7.17 15.43
N LYS A 100 7.49 -7.99 14.74
CA LYS A 100 8.96 -7.96 14.80
C LYS A 100 9.51 -7.51 13.46
N HIS A 101 10.20 -6.38 13.42
CA HIS A 101 10.88 -5.92 12.19
C HIS A 101 11.95 -6.94 11.78
N SER A 102 11.90 -7.40 10.53
CA SER A 102 12.76 -8.47 10.00
C SER A 102 13.58 -8.03 8.79
N GLY A 103 13.27 -6.91 8.16
CA GLY A 103 14.04 -6.42 7.02
C GLY A 103 13.51 -5.12 6.43
N THR A 104 14.34 -4.49 5.61
CA THR A 104 14.01 -3.30 4.83
C THR A 104 14.43 -3.51 3.39
N VAL A 105 13.53 -3.30 2.44
CA VAL A 105 13.86 -3.23 1.02
C VAL A 105 13.87 -1.77 0.60
N SER A 106 14.95 -1.36 -0.06
CA SER A 106 15.14 -0.01 -0.60
C SER A 106 15.70 -0.08 -2.02
N GLY A 107 15.53 0.98 -2.79
CA GLY A 107 16.10 1.07 -4.14
C GLY A 107 15.54 2.24 -4.91
N ASP A 108 16.25 2.61 -6.00
CA ASP A 108 15.92 3.79 -6.80
C ASP A 108 14.54 3.76 -7.47
N LEU A 109 13.95 2.58 -7.61
CA LEU A 109 12.61 2.40 -8.16
C LEU A 109 11.50 2.59 -7.12
N LEU A 110 11.81 2.58 -5.81
CA LEU A 110 10.84 2.87 -4.76
C LEU A 110 10.74 4.40 -4.57
N LYS A 111 10.06 5.05 -5.51
CA LYS A 111 9.80 6.49 -5.49
C LYS A 111 8.30 6.72 -5.52
N SER A 112 7.79 7.47 -4.54
CA SER A 112 6.36 7.74 -4.43
C SER A 112 5.52 6.46 -4.36
N VAL A 113 5.96 5.53 -3.51
CA VAL A 113 5.25 4.26 -3.29
C VAL A 113 3.96 4.56 -2.53
N ASN A 114 2.85 4.02 -3.02
CA ASN A 114 1.56 4.16 -2.35
C ASN A 114 1.21 2.90 -1.55
N ASP A 115 1.17 1.75 -2.21
CA ASP A 115 0.71 0.53 -1.59
C ASP A 115 1.60 -0.67 -1.99
N VAL A 116 1.48 -1.79 -1.26
CA VAL A 116 2.29 -2.99 -1.43
C VAL A 116 1.46 -4.25 -1.25
N VAL A 117 1.66 -5.24 -2.12
CA VAL A 117 1.05 -6.57 -1.96
C VAL A 117 2.13 -7.66 -2.02
N PRO A 118 2.33 -8.43 -0.94
CA PRO A 118 3.25 -9.56 -0.93
C PRO A 118 2.73 -10.73 -1.76
N VAL A 119 3.63 -11.42 -2.44
CA VAL A 119 3.35 -12.69 -3.14
C VAL A 119 4.15 -13.86 -2.58
N ALA A 120 5.19 -13.55 -1.80
CA ALA A 120 6.00 -14.48 -1.01
C ALA A 120 6.64 -13.72 0.17
N PRO A 121 7.26 -14.36 1.15
CA PRO A 121 7.89 -13.68 2.27
C PRO A 121 8.94 -12.63 1.88
N ASP A 122 9.56 -12.79 0.72
CA ASP A 122 10.62 -11.96 0.17
C ASP A 122 10.28 -11.35 -1.20
N ARG A 123 9.03 -11.43 -1.67
CA ARG A 123 8.60 -10.94 -3.00
C ARG A 123 7.32 -10.16 -2.91
N PHE A 124 7.24 -9.05 -3.65
CA PHE A 124 6.05 -8.19 -3.64
C PHE A 124 5.89 -7.37 -4.92
N TYR A 125 4.69 -6.86 -5.12
CA TYR A 125 4.43 -5.74 -6.01
C TYR A 125 4.20 -4.47 -5.18
N ALA A 126 4.63 -3.32 -5.71
CA ALA A 126 4.33 -2.03 -5.12
C ALA A 126 3.82 -1.06 -6.20
N SER A 127 2.75 -0.35 -5.90
CA SER A 127 2.21 0.72 -6.73
C SER A 127 2.95 2.02 -6.48
N LEU A 128 3.17 2.77 -7.57
CA LEU A 128 3.80 4.09 -7.51
C LEU A 128 2.75 5.14 -7.89
N ASP A 129 2.44 6.07 -7.00
CA ASP A 129 1.36 7.02 -7.26
C ASP A 129 1.75 8.12 -8.28
N HIS A 130 3.05 8.42 -8.42
CA HIS A 130 3.53 9.44 -9.35
C HIS A 130 4.78 9.00 -10.11
N GLY A 131 4.83 9.39 -11.39
CA GLY A 131 6.03 9.31 -12.22
C GLY A 131 6.82 10.62 -12.26
N ALA A 132 6.15 11.76 -12.08
CA ALA A 132 6.79 13.07 -12.06
C ALA A 132 7.46 13.39 -10.72
N PRO A 133 8.56 14.16 -10.71
CA PRO A 133 9.18 14.65 -9.48
C PRO A 133 8.25 15.61 -8.73
N LYS A 134 8.45 15.70 -7.40
CA LYS A 134 7.67 16.61 -6.54
C LYS A 134 7.69 18.07 -7.05
N GLY A 135 6.61 18.79 -6.79
CA GLY A 135 6.44 20.18 -7.18
C GLY A 135 5.51 20.36 -8.38
N PHE A 136 5.77 21.36 -9.22
CA PHE A 136 4.87 21.77 -10.31
C PHE A 136 4.56 20.64 -11.31
N GLN A 137 5.54 19.80 -11.63
CA GLN A 137 5.35 18.68 -12.57
C GLN A 137 4.38 17.64 -12.01
N ARG A 138 4.47 17.31 -10.72
CA ARG A 138 3.52 16.40 -10.05
C ARG A 138 2.11 17.00 -10.02
N MET A 139 1.99 18.29 -9.73
CA MET A 139 0.71 18.97 -9.79
C MET A 139 0.08 18.87 -11.19
N LEU A 140 0.86 19.05 -12.26
CA LEU A 140 0.38 18.86 -13.64
C LEU A 140 -0.02 17.41 -13.90
N GLU A 141 0.74 16.41 -13.41
CA GLU A 141 0.40 15.00 -13.51
C GLU A 141 -1.00 14.73 -12.93
N ASP A 142 -1.28 15.25 -11.75
CA ASP A 142 -2.57 15.04 -11.07
C ASP A 142 -3.73 15.75 -11.77
N TYR A 143 -3.60 17.04 -12.04
CA TYR A 143 -4.68 17.82 -12.65
C TYR A 143 -4.98 17.41 -14.09
N LEU A 144 -3.98 17.05 -14.87
CA LEU A 144 -4.13 16.55 -16.23
C LEU A 144 -4.35 15.03 -16.29
N ARG A 145 -4.27 14.35 -15.15
CA ARG A 145 -4.44 12.88 -15.02
C ARG A 145 -3.49 12.12 -15.94
N LEU A 146 -2.23 12.57 -15.95
CA LEU A 146 -1.24 11.97 -16.84
C LEU A 146 -0.89 10.54 -16.35
N PRO A 147 -0.86 9.56 -17.24
CA PRO A 147 -0.58 8.17 -16.89
C PRO A 147 0.94 7.94 -16.81
N LEU A 148 1.60 8.56 -15.85
CA LEU A 148 3.07 8.52 -15.70
C LEU A 148 3.53 7.56 -14.58
N SER A 149 2.60 7.00 -13.82
CA SER A 149 2.90 6.08 -12.73
C SER A 149 2.74 4.61 -13.12
N GLY A 150 3.02 3.69 -12.22
CA GLY A 150 3.03 2.27 -12.55
C GLY A 150 3.22 1.35 -11.36
N VAL A 151 3.71 0.14 -11.65
CA VAL A 151 3.94 -0.91 -10.66
C VAL A 151 5.36 -1.43 -10.78
N VAL A 152 6.03 -1.63 -9.65
CA VAL A 152 7.32 -2.32 -9.56
C VAL A 152 7.14 -3.68 -8.88
N TYR A 153 8.00 -4.62 -9.24
CA TYR A 153 8.10 -5.95 -8.64
C TYR A 153 9.47 -6.14 -8.01
N TYR A 154 9.49 -6.69 -6.80
CA TYR A 154 10.70 -7.16 -6.13
C TYR A 154 10.71 -8.68 -6.12
N ASP A 155 11.75 -9.31 -6.66
CA ASP A 155 11.87 -10.76 -6.83
C ASP A 155 12.65 -11.47 -5.69
N GLY A 156 12.97 -10.72 -4.62
CA GLY A 156 13.81 -11.16 -3.52
C GLY A 156 15.27 -10.67 -3.63
N ALA A 157 15.67 -10.14 -4.79
CA ALA A 157 17.02 -9.63 -5.06
C ALA A 157 17.00 -8.26 -5.76
N GLN A 158 16.13 -8.06 -6.73
CA GLN A 158 16.10 -6.87 -7.58
C GLN A 158 14.68 -6.30 -7.72
N LEU A 159 14.62 -4.98 -7.80
CA LEU A 159 13.42 -4.24 -8.18
C LEU A 159 13.40 -4.04 -9.69
N ARG A 160 12.23 -4.22 -10.31
CA ARG A 160 12.03 -3.93 -11.74
C ARG A 160 10.63 -3.39 -12.02
N PRO A 161 10.45 -2.46 -12.97
CA PRO A 161 9.12 -2.04 -13.40
C PRO A 161 8.43 -3.18 -14.14
N VAL A 162 7.13 -3.39 -13.88
CA VAL A 162 6.32 -4.45 -14.49
C VAL A 162 5.02 -3.96 -15.11
N ALA A 163 4.60 -2.75 -14.79
CA ALA A 163 3.51 -2.04 -15.47
C ALA A 163 3.76 -0.54 -15.41
N ASP A 164 3.30 0.17 -16.43
CA ASP A 164 3.34 1.62 -16.57
C ASP A 164 2.01 2.15 -17.14
N GLY A 165 1.94 3.43 -17.44
CA GLY A 165 0.77 4.02 -18.08
C GLY A 165 -0.45 4.13 -17.17
N ILE A 166 -0.27 4.20 -15.86
CA ILE A 166 -1.34 4.30 -14.87
C ILE A 166 -1.40 5.75 -14.35
N ALA A 167 -2.61 6.32 -14.29
CA ALA A 167 -2.79 7.66 -13.75
C ALA A 167 -3.07 7.59 -12.24
N TYR A 168 -2.02 7.81 -11.44
CA TYR A 168 -2.02 7.69 -9.98
C TYR A 168 -2.33 6.26 -9.51
N ALA A 169 -1.37 5.35 -9.64
CA ALA A 169 -1.50 3.98 -9.15
C ALA A 169 -1.51 3.99 -7.61
N ASN A 170 -2.65 3.66 -7.03
CA ASN A 170 -2.93 3.68 -5.59
C ASN A 170 -2.98 2.23 -5.06
N GLY A 171 -4.12 1.79 -4.53
CA GLY A 171 -4.27 0.44 -4.00
C GLY A 171 -3.87 -0.65 -4.97
N ILE A 172 -3.21 -1.68 -4.48
CA ILE A 172 -2.81 -2.86 -5.24
C ILE A 172 -3.15 -4.12 -4.46
N ASN A 173 -3.76 -5.12 -5.12
CA ASN A 173 -4.06 -6.39 -4.48
C ASN A 173 -4.06 -7.55 -5.49
N LEU A 174 -4.14 -8.78 -4.99
CA LEU A 174 -4.14 -10.02 -5.76
C LEU A 174 -5.52 -10.68 -5.79
N SER A 175 -5.80 -11.45 -6.84
CA SER A 175 -6.89 -12.43 -6.77
C SER A 175 -6.57 -13.54 -5.75
N PRO A 176 -7.59 -14.24 -5.19
CA PRO A 176 -7.36 -15.29 -4.20
C PRO A 176 -6.45 -16.43 -4.68
N ASP A 177 -6.46 -16.71 -5.98
CA ASP A 177 -5.59 -17.70 -6.63
C ASP A 177 -4.19 -17.14 -6.98
N GLY A 178 -3.94 -15.85 -6.73
CA GLY A 178 -2.70 -15.17 -7.07
C GLY A 178 -2.45 -15.00 -8.56
N GLY A 179 -3.41 -15.34 -9.43
CA GLY A 179 -3.27 -15.28 -10.89
C GLY A 179 -3.49 -13.90 -11.48
N LYS A 180 -4.06 -12.95 -10.71
CA LYS A 180 -4.30 -11.58 -11.15
C LYS A 180 -3.77 -10.56 -10.16
N VAL A 181 -3.38 -9.41 -10.70
CA VAL A 181 -3.07 -8.19 -9.94
C VAL A 181 -4.10 -7.12 -10.30
N TYR A 182 -4.68 -6.50 -9.28
CA TYR A 182 -5.59 -5.38 -9.38
C TYR A 182 -4.88 -4.11 -8.96
N VAL A 183 -5.02 -3.02 -9.73
CA VAL A 183 -4.44 -1.72 -9.41
C VAL A 183 -5.49 -0.64 -9.56
N ALA A 184 -5.74 0.10 -8.49
CA ALA A 184 -6.60 1.27 -8.50
C ALA A 184 -5.85 2.47 -9.12
N ALA A 185 -6.44 3.11 -10.11
CA ALA A 185 -5.95 4.35 -10.70
C ALA A 185 -6.82 5.52 -10.24
N THR A 186 -6.37 6.25 -9.23
CA THR A 186 -7.21 7.26 -8.55
C THR A 186 -7.62 8.39 -9.47
N THR A 187 -6.68 9.09 -10.07
CA THR A 187 -6.99 10.19 -11.00
C THR A 187 -7.54 9.67 -12.32
N GLY A 188 -7.14 8.46 -12.74
CA GLY A 188 -7.69 7.73 -13.89
C GLY A 188 -9.12 7.24 -13.69
N ARG A 189 -9.60 7.15 -12.45
CA ARG A 189 -10.94 6.64 -12.07
C ARG A 189 -11.22 5.25 -12.61
N ARG A 190 -10.21 4.37 -12.57
CA ARG A 190 -10.23 3.03 -13.16
C ARG A 190 -9.64 1.99 -12.24
N LEU A 191 -10.08 0.77 -12.46
CA LEU A 191 -9.39 -0.42 -11.98
C LEU A 191 -8.68 -1.06 -13.17
N HIS A 192 -7.37 -1.23 -13.04
CA HIS A 192 -6.56 -2.03 -13.97
C HIS A 192 -6.49 -3.46 -13.48
N VAL A 193 -6.69 -4.42 -14.38
CA VAL A 193 -6.59 -5.85 -14.12
C VAL A 193 -5.48 -6.40 -15.00
N PHE A 194 -4.51 -7.04 -14.37
CA PHE A 194 -3.39 -7.70 -15.04
C PHE A 194 -3.44 -9.21 -14.82
N ASP A 195 -3.09 -10.00 -15.81
CA ASP A 195 -2.73 -11.39 -15.60
C ASP A 195 -1.28 -11.45 -15.11
N ARG A 196 -1.06 -12.19 -14.01
CA ARG A 196 0.23 -12.31 -13.35
C ARG A 196 0.97 -13.55 -13.82
N GLU A 197 2.22 -13.39 -14.24
CA GLU A 197 3.14 -14.48 -14.42
C GLU A 197 3.71 -14.91 -13.04
N PRO A 198 3.49 -16.17 -12.60
CA PRO A 198 3.73 -16.56 -11.21
C PRO A 198 5.21 -16.68 -10.83
N PHE A 199 6.11 -16.96 -11.77
CA PHE A 199 7.53 -17.23 -11.48
C PHE A 199 8.38 -15.96 -11.54
N GLU A 200 8.27 -15.23 -12.64
CA GLU A 200 9.06 -14.03 -12.87
C GLU A 200 8.32 -12.74 -12.47
N GLY A 201 7.02 -12.82 -12.13
CA GLY A 201 6.23 -11.69 -11.65
C GLY A 201 5.91 -10.65 -12.72
N GLY A 202 5.99 -11.01 -14.01
CA GLY A 202 5.55 -10.16 -15.13
C GLY A 202 4.05 -9.89 -15.06
N LEU A 203 3.62 -8.71 -15.52
CA LEU A 203 2.21 -8.33 -15.59
C LEU A 203 1.81 -8.10 -17.04
N THR A 204 0.75 -8.79 -17.49
CA THR A 204 0.15 -8.59 -18.80
C THR A 204 -1.19 -7.88 -18.66
N PRO A 205 -1.40 -6.71 -19.28
CA PRO A 205 -2.68 -5.99 -19.23
C PRO A 205 -3.81 -6.88 -19.76
N ARG A 206 -4.89 -7.01 -18.97
CA ARG A 206 -6.06 -7.80 -19.36
C ARG A 206 -7.29 -6.94 -19.58
N LYS A 207 -7.58 -6.02 -18.65
CA LYS A 207 -8.79 -5.21 -18.69
C LYS A 207 -8.62 -3.93 -17.87
N GLU A 208 -9.26 -2.87 -18.34
CA GLU A 208 -9.51 -1.66 -17.57
C GLU A 208 -11.01 -1.51 -17.33
N ILE A 209 -11.40 -1.18 -16.10
CA ILE A 209 -12.79 -0.97 -15.71
C ILE A 209 -12.95 0.47 -15.25
N PHE A 210 -13.67 1.28 -16.00
CA PHE A 210 -13.98 2.65 -15.60
C PHE A 210 -15.03 2.66 -14.50
N LEU A 211 -14.73 3.26 -13.35
CA LEU A 211 -15.59 3.30 -12.17
C LEU A 211 -16.21 4.67 -11.91
N GLY A 212 -15.75 5.71 -12.61
CA GLY A 212 -16.34 7.05 -12.56
C GLY A 212 -16.00 7.87 -11.30
N THR A 213 -15.29 7.27 -10.35
CA THR A 213 -14.88 7.88 -9.08
C THR A 213 -13.38 7.69 -8.84
N GLY A 214 -12.76 8.50 -7.98
CA GLY A 214 -11.36 8.32 -7.58
C GLY A 214 -11.23 7.10 -6.68
N VAL A 215 -10.84 5.97 -7.28
CA VAL A 215 -10.61 4.71 -6.57
C VAL A 215 -9.32 4.75 -5.78
N ASP A 216 -9.31 4.12 -4.62
CA ASP A 216 -8.24 4.14 -3.63
C ASP A 216 -7.82 2.71 -3.27
N ASN A 217 -7.73 2.37 -1.99
CA ASN A 217 -7.32 1.05 -1.54
C ASN A 217 -8.30 -0.05 -2.02
N ILE A 218 -7.75 -1.23 -2.28
CA ILE A 218 -8.48 -2.42 -2.73
C ILE A 218 -8.32 -3.53 -1.71
N ASP A 219 -9.43 -4.10 -1.26
CA ASP A 219 -9.42 -5.38 -0.56
C ASP A 219 -10.12 -6.46 -1.40
N VAL A 220 -9.70 -7.71 -1.22
CA VAL A 220 -10.22 -8.86 -1.96
C VAL A 220 -10.65 -9.94 -0.97
N ASP A 221 -11.94 -10.25 -0.94
CA ASP A 221 -12.44 -11.30 -0.06
C ASP A 221 -12.17 -12.72 -0.61
N GLY A 222 -12.39 -13.74 0.23
CA GLY A 222 -12.15 -15.13 -0.14
C GLY A 222 -13.02 -15.66 -1.29
N ALA A 223 -14.10 -14.97 -1.64
CA ALA A 223 -14.93 -15.27 -2.80
C ALA A 223 -14.46 -14.55 -4.08
N GLY A 224 -13.45 -13.70 -3.98
CA GLY A 224 -12.90 -12.92 -5.08
C GLY A 224 -13.68 -11.63 -5.37
N ASN A 225 -14.54 -11.18 -4.46
CA ASN A 225 -15.16 -9.86 -4.58
C ASN A 225 -14.15 -8.77 -4.23
N LEU A 226 -14.20 -7.66 -4.97
CA LEU A 226 -13.35 -6.50 -4.77
C LEU A 226 -14.10 -5.45 -3.95
N TRP A 227 -13.51 -5.06 -2.83
CA TRP A 227 -13.95 -3.95 -1.99
C TRP A 227 -13.01 -2.78 -2.22
N ILE A 228 -13.53 -1.70 -2.81
CA ILE A 228 -12.71 -0.58 -3.25
C ILE A 228 -13.16 0.69 -2.53
N ALA A 229 -12.24 1.28 -1.76
CA ALA A 229 -12.42 2.62 -1.22
C ALA A 229 -12.41 3.65 -2.35
N ALA A 230 -13.11 4.77 -2.20
CA ALA A 230 -13.17 5.77 -3.24
C ALA A 230 -13.34 7.20 -2.72
N HIS A 231 -12.75 8.15 -3.45
CA HIS A 231 -12.89 9.59 -3.27
C HIS A 231 -13.89 10.17 -4.28
N PRO A 232 -15.17 10.38 -3.91
CA PRO A 232 -16.18 10.85 -4.85
C PRO A 232 -15.92 12.29 -5.33
N LYS A 233 -15.19 13.10 -4.54
CA LYS A 233 -14.80 14.48 -4.86
C LYS A 233 -13.31 14.54 -5.23
N LEU A 234 -12.95 14.04 -6.41
CA LEU A 234 -11.57 13.90 -6.85
C LEU A 234 -10.78 15.23 -6.81
N LEU A 235 -11.39 16.37 -7.20
CA LEU A 235 -10.72 17.67 -7.14
C LEU A 235 -10.38 18.10 -5.71
N SER A 236 -11.20 17.73 -4.73
CA SER A 236 -10.87 17.97 -3.31
C SER A 236 -9.74 17.06 -2.84
N PHE A 237 -9.65 15.85 -3.36
CA PHE A 237 -8.54 14.93 -3.07
C PHE A 237 -7.21 15.47 -3.60
N VAL A 238 -7.16 15.92 -4.86
CA VAL A 238 -5.94 16.44 -5.49
C VAL A 238 -5.48 17.78 -4.87
N ALA A 239 -6.40 18.55 -4.26
CA ALA A 239 -6.09 19.84 -3.62
C ALA A 239 -5.53 19.71 -2.18
N HIS A 240 -5.45 18.52 -1.62
CA HIS A 240 -4.93 18.22 -0.28
C HIS A 240 -3.57 17.57 -0.32
#